data_4f7a1552f07b03e541ce0590b8df1333
#
_entry.id   4f7a1552f07b03e541ce0590b8df1333
#
_cell.length_a   1.000
_cell.length_b   1.000
_cell.length_c   1.000
_cell.angle_alpha   90.00
_cell.angle_beta   90.00
_cell.angle_gamma   90.00
#
_symmetry.space_group_name_H-M   'P 1'
#
loop_
_entity.id
_entity.type
_entity.pdbx_description
1 polymer ?
#
loop_
_entity_poly.entity_id
_entity_poly.type
_entity_poly.pdbx_seq_one_letter_code
_entity_poly.pdbx_strand_id
1 'polypeptide(L)'
;MSENRGATPSAGTGGFSAADLRRRMAEREAAKAAEELRHMKEQEEKQKAVMEEFHKPPERTPEQLMQLIMQLVNRAAERGQSEVQVYRFPNSLCRDHGRQINNSEPDWDQTLEGRPRAGYEFWRDHLRPLGFHLRAQVLEYPGGMPGDIGFFLTW
;
A
#
# COMPACT_ATOMS: atom_id res chain seq x y z
N MET A 1 -39.21 -7.98 63.96
CA MET A 1 -38.26 -8.77 63.60
C MET A 1 -38.03 -8.80 62.15
N SER A 2 -37.23 -8.05 61.71
CA SER A 2 -36.94 -8.09 60.35
C SER A 2 -35.73 -8.98 60.13
N GLU A 3 -35.90 -9.97 59.36
CA GLU A 3 -34.83 -10.74 59.02
C GLU A 3 -34.18 -10.24 57.81
N ASN A 4 -33.02 -9.84 57.98
CA ASN A 4 -32.27 -9.48 56.82
C ASN A 4 -31.88 -10.74 56.08
N ARG A 5 -32.59 -10.98 55.08
CA ARG A 5 -32.19 -11.94 54.18
C ARG A 5 -31.18 -11.36 53.31
N GLY A 6 -30.03 -11.18 53.70
CA GLY A 6 -28.98 -10.89 52.78
C GLY A 6 -29.01 -11.91 51.65
N ALA A 7 -29.70 -11.61 50.63
CA ALA A 7 -29.79 -12.51 49.53
C ALA A 7 -28.43 -12.71 48.95
N THR A 8 -27.76 -13.73 49.39
CA THR A 8 -26.56 -14.15 48.69
C THR A 8 -26.99 -14.65 47.33
N PRO A 9 -26.31 -14.24 46.31
CA PRO A 9 -26.63 -14.75 44.98
C PRO A 9 -26.59 -16.24 44.97
N SER A 10 -27.67 -16.86 44.58
CA SER A 10 -27.71 -18.30 44.52
C SER A 10 -26.75 -18.78 43.41
N ALA A 11 -26.35 -20.03 43.52
CA ALA A 11 -25.52 -20.65 42.52
C ALA A 11 -26.14 -20.61 41.11
N GLY A 12 -27.46 -20.54 41.05
CA GLY A 12 -28.14 -20.47 39.75
C GLY A 12 -28.02 -19.15 39.02
N THR A 13 -27.55 -18.10 39.68
CA THR A 13 -27.34 -16.80 39.07
C THR A 13 -25.85 -16.51 38.81
N GLY A 14 -25.01 -17.53 38.92
CA GLY A 14 -23.58 -17.38 38.67
C GLY A 14 -23.32 -16.80 37.31
N GLY A 15 -22.51 -15.76 37.22
CA GLY A 15 -22.19 -15.08 35.98
C GLY A 15 -23.19 -14.02 35.56
N PHE A 16 -24.22 -13.74 36.36
CA PHE A 16 -25.20 -12.71 36.03
C PHE A 16 -25.15 -11.51 36.97
N SER A 17 -24.06 -11.31 37.68
CA SER A 17 -23.86 -10.12 38.49
C SER A 17 -23.29 -8.98 37.62
N ALA A 18 -23.45 -7.74 38.12
CA ALA A 18 -22.86 -6.58 37.48
C ALA A 18 -21.32 -6.70 37.37
N ALA A 19 -20.71 -7.30 38.40
CA ALA A 19 -19.27 -7.53 38.43
C ALA A 19 -18.87 -8.52 37.31
N ASP A 20 -19.64 -9.59 37.12
CA ASP A 20 -19.38 -10.54 36.02
C ASP A 20 -19.55 -9.91 34.66
N LEU A 21 -20.56 -9.08 34.47
CA LEU A 21 -20.78 -8.36 33.23
C LEU A 21 -19.62 -7.42 32.89
N ARG A 22 -19.17 -6.66 33.90
CA ARG A 22 -18.02 -5.76 33.73
C ARG A 22 -16.76 -6.52 33.37
N ARG A 23 -16.54 -7.65 34.01
CA ARG A 23 -15.40 -8.50 33.68
C ARG A 23 -15.45 -9.01 32.24
N ARG A 24 -16.61 -9.48 31.80
CA ARG A 24 -16.80 -9.94 30.42
C ARG A 24 -16.62 -8.82 29.41
N MET A 25 -17.10 -7.63 29.72
CA MET A 25 -16.91 -6.45 28.88
C MET A 25 -15.43 -6.09 28.77
N ALA A 26 -14.72 -6.10 29.91
CA ALA A 26 -13.28 -5.83 29.92
C ALA A 26 -12.50 -6.89 29.12
N GLU A 27 -12.86 -8.16 29.27
CA GLU A 27 -12.26 -9.27 28.51
C GLU A 27 -12.51 -9.10 27.00
N ARG A 28 -13.71 -8.72 26.61
CA ARG A 28 -14.03 -8.45 25.21
C ARG A 28 -13.24 -7.28 24.64
N GLU A 29 -13.12 -6.20 25.40
CA GLU A 29 -12.33 -5.06 24.98
C GLU A 29 -10.86 -5.40 24.87
N ALA A 30 -10.32 -6.14 25.81
CA ALA A 30 -8.94 -6.60 25.78
C ALA A 30 -8.70 -7.53 24.58
N ALA A 31 -9.62 -8.44 24.30
CA ALA A 31 -9.52 -9.32 23.15
C ALA A 31 -9.60 -8.55 21.84
N LYS A 32 -10.48 -7.56 21.75
CA LYS A 32 -10.60 -6.69 20.59
C LYS A 32 -9.34 -5.87 20.36
N ALA A 33 -8.79 -5.27 21.43
CA ALA A 33 -7.55 -4.52 21.33
C ALA A 33 -6.37 -5.40 20.90
N ALA A 34 -6.28 -6.63 21.43
CA ALA A 34 -5.26 -7.59 21.03
C ALA A 34 -5.40 -7.98 19.57
N GLU A 35 -6.63 -8.18 19.09
CA GLU A 35 -6.89 -8.50 17.69
C GLU A 35 -6.51 -7.34 16.76
N GLU A 36 -6.87 -6.12 17.14
CA GLU A 36 -6.49 -4.92 16.39
C GLU A 36 -4.97 -4.75 16.30
N LEU A 37 -4.28 -4.96 17.42
CA LEU A 37 -2.83 -4.87 17.48
C LEU A 37 -2.17 -5.94 16.58
N ARG A 38 -2.67 -7.18 16.65
CA ARG A 38 -2.19 -8.27 15.80
C ARG A 38 -2.37 -7.92 14.32
N HIS A 39 -3.55 -7.40 13.97
CA HIS A 39 -3.86 -7.02 12.61
C HIS A 39 -2.94 -5.90 12.10
N MET A 40 -2.69 -4.89 12.93
CA MET A 40 -1.75 -3.82 12.62
C MET A 40 -0.34 -4.35 12.39
N LYS A 41 0.14 -5.27 13.24
CA LYS A 41 1.46 -5.88 13.08
C LYS A 41 1.56 -6.69 11.80
N GLU A 42 0.53 -7.47 11.46
CA GLU A 42 0.49 -8.22 10.22
C GLU A 42 0.56 -7.30 9.00
N GLN A 43 -0.15 -6.18 9.04
CA GLN A 43 -0.09 -5.21 7.96
C GLN A 43 1.26 -4.52 7.85
N GLU A 44 1.86 -4.15 8.97
CA GLU A 44 3.21 -3.57 9.00
C GLU A 44 4.23 -4.54 8.41
N GLU A 45 4.16 -5.82 8.76
CA GLU A 45 5.05 -6.84 8.21
C GLU A 45 4.86 -7.02 6.71
N LYS A 46 3.61 -7.01 6.24
CA LYS A 46 3.32 -7.08 4.79
C LYS A 46 3.86 -5.87 4.05
N GLN A 47 3.66 -4.68 4.59
CA GLN A 47 4.19 -3.46 3.99
C GLN A 47 5.72 -3.47 3.96
N LYS A 48 6.35 -3.92 5.04
CA LYS A 48 7.79 -4.02 5.12
C LYS A 48 8.32 -5.01 4.09
N ALA A 49 7.68 -6.18 3.93
CA ALA A 49 8.05 -7.16 2.93
C ALA A 49 7.92 -6.61 1.51
N VAL A 50 6.84 -5.89 1.21
CA VAL A 50 6.64 -5.23 -0.08
C VAL A 50 7.73 -4.20 -0.33
N MET A 51 8.06 -3.37 0.67
CA MET A 51 9.11 -2.37 0.55
C MET A 51 10.48 -2.99 0.32
N GLU A 52 10.81 -4.06 1.03
CA GLU A 52 12.06 -4.80 0.82
C GLU A 52 12.15 -5.33 -0.61
N GLU A 53 11.05 -5.84 -1.15
CA GLU A 53 11.00 -6.31 -2.53
C GLU A 53 11.29 -5.20 -3.53
N PHE A 54 10.72 -4.02 -3.34
CA PHE A 54 10.96 -2.86 -4.21
C PHE A 54 12.38 -2.30 -4.10
N HIS A 55 13.08 -2.53 -3.00
CA HIS A 55 14.47 -2.12 -2.84
C HIS A 55 15.49 -3.11 -3.41
N LYS A 56 15.05 -4.34 -3.73
CA LYS A 56 15.93 -5.31 -4.39
C LYS A 56 16.18 -4.90 -5.84
N PRO A 57 17.33 -5.29 -6.41
CA PRO A 57 17.58 -5.09 -7.84
C PRO A 57 16.49 -5.77 -8.68
N PRO A 58 16.16 -5.23 -9.87
CA PRO A 58 15.22 -5.87 -10.77
C PRO A 58 15.66 -7.29 -11.12
N GLU A 59 14.72 -8.24 -11.10
CA GLU A 59 15.01 -9.63 -11.45
C GLU A 59 15.13 -9.87 -12.95
N ARG A 60 14.59 -8.95 -13.77
CA ARG A 60 14.60 -9.07 -15.22
C ARG A 60 15.83 -8.40 -15.82
N THR A 61 16.36 -9.02 -16.86
CA THR A 61 17.40 -8.36 -17.67
C THR A 61 16.79 -7.20 -18.45
N PRO A 62 17.63 -6.24 -18.90
CA PRO A 62 17.14 -5.15 -19.75
C PRO A 62 16.40 -5.64 -21.00
N GLU A 63 16.85 -6.73 -21.61
CA GLU A 63 16.21 -7.33 -22.78
C GLU A 63 14.84 -7.90 -22.44
N GLN A 64 14.71 -8.61 -21.34
CA GLN A 64 13.43 -9.14 -20.86
C GLN A 64 12.44 -8.03 -20.55
N LEU A 65 12.90 -6.96 -19.90
CA LEU A 65 12.08 -5.81 -19.57
C LEU A 65 11.63 -5.09 -20.84
N MET A 66 12.52 -4.93 -21.81
CA MET A 66 12.19 -4.32 -23.12
C MET A 66 11.10 -5.12 -23.83
N GLN A 67 11.21 -6.44 -23.86
CA GLN A 67 10.20 -7.30 -24.49
C GLN A 67 8.84 -7.15 -23.82
N LEU A 68 8.81 -7.13 -22.48
CA LEU A 68 7.57 -6.95 -21.73
C LEU A 68 6.91 -5.61 -22.03
N ILE A 69 7.70 -4.55 -22.02
CA ILE A 69 7.19 -3.19 -22.29
C ILE A 69 6.69 -3.09 -23.74
N MET A 70 7.41 -3.64 -24.70
CA MET A 70 6.97 -3.62 -26.09
C MET A 70 5.67 -4.39 -26.30
N GLN A 71 5.45 -5.48 -25.59
CA GLN A 71 4.16 -6.19 -25.61
C GLN A 71 3.03 -5.31 -25.09
N LEU A 72 3.24 -4.61 -24.01
CA LEU A 72 2.23 -3.71 -23.42
C LEU A 72 1.92 -2.55 -24.37
N VAL A 73 2.94 -1.94 -24.94
CA VAL A 73 2.81 -0.84 -25.91
C VAL A 73 2.07 -1.29 -27.16
N ASN A 74 2.44 -2.42 -27.73
CA ASN A 74 1.79 -2.95 -28.92
C ASN A 74 0.31 -3.25 -28.70
N ARG A 75 -0.04 -3.86 -27.57
CA ARG A 75 -1.45 -4.11 -27.23
C ARG A 75 -2.25 -2.82 -27.09
N ALA A 76 -1.67 -1.81 -26.46
CA ALA A 76 -2.32 -0.52 -26.33
C ALA A 76 -2.49 0.16 -27.69
N ALA A 77 -1.47 0.14 -28.53
CA ALA A 77 -1.52 0.72 -29.87
C ALA A 77 -2.55 0.02 -30.75
N GLU A 78 -2.66 -1.31 -30.68
CA GLU A 78 -3.70 -2.08 -31.40
C GLU A 78 -5.11 -1.68 -31.00
N ARG A 79 -5.30 -1.20 -29.77
CA ARG A 79 -6.57 -0.68 -29.28
C ARG A 79 -6.79 0.79 -29.62
N GLY A 80 -5.89 1.42 -30.35
CA GLY A 80 -5.97 2.84 -30.69
C GLY A 80 -5.55 3.77 -29.57
N GLN A 81 -4.87 3.25 -28.54
CA GLN A 81 -4.37 4.05 -27.42
C GLN A 81 -2.96 4.58 -27.72
N SER A 82 -2.65 5.74 -27.18
CA SER A 82 -1.32 6.35 -27.27
C SER A 82 -0.62 6.43 -25.91
N GLU A 83 -1.14 5.72 -24.92
CA GLU A 83 -0.62 5.68 -23.57
C GLU A 83 -0.89 4.31 -22.95
N VAL A 84 0.04 3.83 -22.11
CA VAL A 84 -0.15 2.59 -21.35
C VAL A 84 0.55 2.68 -20.00
N GLN A 85 -0.10 2.18 -18.95
CA GLN A 85 0.52 2.04 -17.65
C GLN A 85 1.48 0.84 -17.68
N VAL A 86 2.73 1.08 -17.31
CA VAL A 86 3.78 0.06 -17.33
C VAL A 86 4.25 -0.36 -15.94
N TYR A 87 3.95 0.42 -14.91
CA TYR A 87 4.45 0.16 -13.56
C TYR A 87 3.56 0.81 -12.51
N ARG A 88 3.49 0.18 -11.33
CA ARG A 88 2.77 0.71 -10.16
C ARG A 88 3.62 0.45 -8.92
N PHE A 89 3.72 1.43 -8.02
CA PHE A 89 4.51 1.31 -6.80
C PHE A 89 3.95 2.20 -5.69
N PRO A 90 4.23 1.86 -4.40
CA PRO A 90 3.81 2.68 -3.27
C PRO A 90 4.54 4.04 -3.25
N ASN A 91 3.84 5.10 -2.83
CA ASN A 91 4.42 6.44 -2.76
C ASN A 91 5.59 6.56 -1.77
N SER A 92 5.70 5.64 -0.82
CA SER A 92 6.81 5.59 0.14
C SER A 92 8.17 5.36 -0.52
N LEU A 93 8.21 4.94 -1.78
CA LEU A 93 9.42 4.88 -2.60
C LEU A 93 9.82 6.22 -3.21
N CYS A 94 9.06 7.27 -2.95
CA CYS A 94 9.45 8.64 -3.20
C CYS A 94 9.86 9.28 -1.88
N ARG A 95 10.97 10.01 -1.85
CA ARG A 95 11.45 10.67 -0.63
C ARG A 95 10.45 11.65 -0.04
N ASP A 96 9.64 12.26 -0.89
CA ASP A 96 8.61 13.24 -0.53
C ASP A 96 7.19 12.65 -0.53
N HIS A 97 7.05 11.33 -0.54
CA HIS A 97 5.79 10.61 -0.60
C HIS A 97 4.92 10.98 -1.81
N GLY A 98 5.55 11.30 -2.93
CA GLY A 98 4.85 11.58 -4.17
C GLY A 98 4.35 13.01 -4.34
N ARG A 99 4.76 13.94 -3.48
CA ARG A 99 4.31 15.33 -3.56
C ARG A 99 4.69 16.00 -4.87
N GLN A 100 5.95 15.86 -5.30
CA GLN A 100 6.40 16.47 -6.55
C GLN A 100 5.69 15.88 -7.76
N ILE A 101 5.43 14.58 -7.74
CA ILE A 101 4.64 13.92 -8.79
C ILE A 101 3.21 14.45 -8.80
N ASN A 102 2.58 14.58 -7.64
CA ASN A 102 1.22 15.09 -7.52
C ASN A 102 1.11 16.54 -8.02
N ASN A 103 2.15 17.34 -7.78
CA ASN A 103 2.19 18.74 -8.20
C ASN A 103 2.75 18.93 -9.60
N SER A 104 3.08 17.85 -10.31
CA SER A 104 3.67 17.89 -11.66
C SER A 104 4.96 18.73 -11.73
N GLU A 105 5.79 18.63 -10.69
CA GLU A 105 7.06 19.33 -10.65
C GLU A 105 8.10 18.66 -11.57
N PRO A 106 8.98 19.42 -12.25
CA PRO A 106 9.88 18.85 -13.26
C PRO A 106 10.94 17.92 -12.68
N ASP A 107 11.32 18.06 -11.40
CA ASP A 107 12.37 17.27 -10.76
C ASP A 107 11.84 16.08 -9.96
N TRP A 108 10.63 15.63 -10.27
CA TRP A 108 10.00 14.51 -9.56
C TRP A 108 10.81 13.21 -9.59
N ASP A 109 11.60 13.01 -10.64
CA ASP A 109 12.43 11.82 -10.80
C ASP A 109 13.51 11.70 -9.72
N GLN A 110 13.97 12.83 -9.19
CA GLN A 110 14.98 12.84 -8.14
C GLN A 110 14.47 12.33 -6.80
N THR A 111 13.16 12.23 -6.63
CA THR A 111 12.54 11.70 -5.40
C THR A 111 12.48 10.17 -5.38
N LEU A 112 12.67 9.51 -6.51
CA LEU A 112 12.51 8.07 -6.66
C LEU A 112 13.64 7.28 -6.00
N GLU A 113 13.26 6.14 -5.37
CA GLU A 113 14.18 5.20 -4.75
C GLU A 113 13.86 3.76 -5.20
N GLY A 114 14.84 2.88 -5.07
CA GLY A 114 14.64 1.45 -5.35
C GLY A 114 14.27 1.15 -6.80
N ARG A 115 13.36 0.19 -6.99
CA ARG A 115 12.93 -0.24 -8.33
C ARG A 115 12.30 0.85 -9.19
N PRO A 116 11.48 1.77 -8.65
CA PRO A 116 10.99 2.89 -9.45
C PRO A 116 12.11 3.75 -10.02
N ARG A 117 13.17 3.95 -9.26
CA ARG A 117 14.35 4.67 -9.77
C ARG A 117 15.01 3.91 -10.90
N ALA A 118 15.20 2.61 -10.73
CA ALA A 118 15.74 1.75 -11.79
C ALA A 118 14.85 1.77 -13.04
N GLY A 119 13.54 1.78 -12.87
CA GLY A 119 12.57 1.89 -13.97
C GLY A 119 12.68 3.22 -14.71
N TYR A 120 12.83 4.31 -13.99
CA TYR A 120 13.07 5.62 -14.58
C TYR A 120 14.36 5.66 -15.40
N GLU A 121 15.45 5.13 -14.84
CA GLU A 121 16.75 5.08 -15.52
C GLU A 121 16.69 4.20 -16.76
N PHE A 122 15.97 3.08 -16.70
CA PHE A 122 15.72 2.23 -17.86
C PHE A 122 15.01 3.00 -18.98
N TRP A 123 13.94 3.73 -18.63
CA TRP A 123 13.25 4.58 -19.61
C TRP A 123 14.20 5.61 -20.21
N ARG A 124 14.93 6.32 -19.39
CA ARG A 124 15.87 7.36 -19.84
C ARG A 124 16.90 6.81 -20.84
N ASP A 125 17.42 5.62 -20.55
CA ASP A 125 18.53 5.04 -21.32
C ASP A 125 18.08 4.25 -22.54
N HIS A 126 16.91 3.64 -22.50
CA HIS A 126 16.44 2.69 -23.52
C HIS A 126 15.17 3.10 -24.26
N LEU A 127 14.25 3.79 -23.62
CA LEU A 127 12.95 4.13 -24.21
C LEU A 127 12.88 5.57 -24.70
N ARG A 128 13.47 6.48 -23.96
CA ARG A 128 13.53 7.89 -24.37
C ARG A 128 14.17 8.08 -25.74
N PRO A 129 15.29 7.42 -26.09
CA PRO A 129 15.87 7.53 -27.43
C PRO A 129 14.94 7.03 -28.54
N LEU A 130 13.99 6.15 -28.21
CA LEU A 130 12.99 5.63 -29.17
C LEU A 130 11.78 6.55 -29.33
N GLY A 131 11.73 7.68 -28.61
CA GLY A 131 10.64 8.63 -28.71
C GLY A 131 9.52 8.46 -27.70
N PHE A 132 9.65 7.55 -26.74
CA PHE A 132 8.66 7.37 -25.67
C PHE A 132 8.83 8.40 -24.57
N HIS A 133 7.72 8.93 -24.09
CA HIS A 133 7.68 9.82 -22.95
C HIS A 133 7.25 9.04 -21.70
N LEU A 134 7.79 9.41 -20.54
CA LEU A 134 7.41 8.83 -19.27
C LEU A 134 6.62 9.86 -18.46
N ARG A 135 5.47 9.43 -17.95
CA ARG A 135 4.63 10.24 -17.06
C ARG A 135 4.40 9.47 -15.78
N ALA A 136 4.55 10.14 -14.64
CA ALA A 136 4.20 9.60 -13.34
C ALA A 136 2.93 10.27 -12.84
N GLN A 137 2.04 9.50 -12.22
CA GLN A 137 0.77 9.99 -11.71
C GLN A 137 0.39 9.26 -10.44
N VAL A 138 -0.16 9.99 -9.48
CA VAL A 138 -0.81 9.40 -8.31
C VAL A 138 -2.10 8.73 -8.77
N LEU A 139 -2.26 7.44 -8.48
CA LEU A 139 -3.38 6.63 -8.96
C LEU A 139 -4.60 6.69 -8.05
N GLU A 140 -4.40 6.96 -6.77
CA GLU A 140 -5.46 6.97 -5.78
C GLU A 140 -5.11 7.91 -4.63
N TYR A 141 -6.13 8.32 -3.87
CA TYR A 141 -5.97 9.24 -2.74
C TYR A 141 -6.68 8.68 -1.51
N PRO A 142 -6.14 7.62 -0.87
CA PRO A 142 -6.74 7.07 0.34
C PRO A 142 -6.71 8.10 1.47
N GLY A 143 -7.88 8.40 2.04
CA GLY A 143 -7.99 9.41 3.08
C GLY A 143 -7.60 10.82 2.65
N GLY A 144 -7.64 11.13 1.34
CA GLY A 144 -7.26 12.44 0.80
C GLY A 144 -5.76 12.63 0.61
N MET A 145 -4.94 11.64 0.95
CA MET A 145 -3.49 11.68 0.77
C MET A 145 -3.06 10.88 -0.45
N PRO A 146 -1.93 11.22 -1.11
CA PRO A 146 -1.45 10.43 -2.23
C PRO A 146 -1.23 8.97 -1.85
N GLY A 147 -1.73 8.04 -2.68
CA GLY A 147 -1.52 6.61 -2.55
C GLY A 147 -0.48 6.09 -3.53
N ASP A 148 -0.79 4.98 -4.20
CA ASP A 148 0.11 4.39 -5.18
C ASP A 148 0.34 5.31 -6.37
N ILE A 149 1.52 5.14 -6.98
CA ILE A 149 1.95 5.91 -8.14
C ILE A 149 2.06 4.97 -9.33
N GLY A 150 1.66 5.45 -10.49
CA GLY A 150 1.80 4.74 -11.76
C GLY A 150 2.78 5.43 -12.69
N PHE A 151 3.55 4.63 -13.42
CA PHE A 151 4.30 5.08 -14.56
C PHE A 151 3.55 4.76 -15.85
N PHE A 152 3.46 5.75 -16.71
CA PHE A 152 2.81 5.64 -18.01
C PHE A 152 3.79 5.99 -19.11
N LEU A 153 3.81 5.17 -20.14
CA LEU A 153 4.51 5.51 -21.38
C LEU A 153 3.51 6.12 -22.35
N THR A 154 3.93 7.18 -23.00
CA THR A 154 3.16 7.86 -24.04
C THR A 154 3.98 7.98 -25.31
N TRP A 155 3.31 7.98 -26.47
CA TRP A 155 3.92 8.08 -27.78
C TRP A 155 3.06 8.84 -28.79
#